data_dcbdddacdcc504376e2a80b654d01806
#
_entry.id   dcbdddacdcc504376e2a80b654d01806
#
_cell.length_a   1.000
_cell.length_b   1.000
_cell.length_c   1.000
_cell.angle_alpha   90.00
_cell.angle_beta   90.00
_cell.angle_gamma   90.00
#
_symmetry.space_group_name_H-M   'P 1'
#
loop_
_entity.id
_entity.type
_entity.pdbx_description
1 polymer ?
#
loop_
_entity_poly.entity_id
_entity_poly.type
_entity_poly.pdbx_seq_one_letter_code
_entity_poly.pdbx_strand_id
1 'polypeptide(L)'
;KAGATIVFNDIKQELVDKGLAAYKEAGIDAHGYVCDVTDEAKVNETVEKITKEVGPIDILVNNAGIIKRIPMCDMTAEQFRQVIDVDLNAPFIVSKAVIPSMIERKHGKIINICSMMSELGRETVSAYAAAKGGLKMLTRNICSEYGKYNIQCNGIGPGYIETPQTAPLRERQPDGSRHPFDQFICAKTPANRWLKPEELAGPA
;
A
#
# COMPACT_ATOMS: atom_id res chain seq x y z
N LYS A 1 -18.45 2.69 2.31
CA LYS A 1 -19.46 2.86 3.38
C LYS A 1 -19.49 4.29 3.93
N ALA A 2 -18.38 5.04 3.80
CA ALA A 2 -18.30 6.45 4.24
C ALA A 2 -18.73 7.46 3.16
N GLY A 3 -19.21 7.00 2.00
CA GLY A 3 -19.76 7.86 0.94
C GLY A 3 -18.72 8.30 -0.11
N ALA A 4 -17.49 7.81 -0.06
CA ALA A 4 -16.49 8.12 -1.10
C ALA A 4 -16.80 7.34 -2.40
N THR A 5 -16.57 7.98 -3.55
CA THR A 5 -16.47 7.30 -4.84
C THR A 5 -15.15 6.54 -4.89
N ILE A 6 -15.20 5.25 -5.18
CA ILE A 6 -14.04 4.37 -5.14
C ILE A 6 -13.45 4.23 -6.54
N VAL A 7 -12.16 4.54 -6.63
CA VAL A 7 -11.34 4.25 -7.81
C VAL A 7 -10.17 3.38 -7.35
N PHE A 8 -9.86 2.32 -8.08
CA PHE A 8 -8.70 1.49 -7.78
C PHE A 8 -8.01 1.03 -9.07
N ASN A 9 -6.78 0.62 -8.93
CA ASN A 9 -6.01 0.05 -10.04
C ASN A 9 -5.27 -1.23 -9.63
N ASP A 10 -4.96 -2.03 -10.62
CA ASP A 10 -4.03 -3.15 -10.53
C ASP A 10 -3.23 -3.27 -11.83
N ILE A 11 -2.11 -3.98 -11.81
CA ILE A 11 -1.27 -4.19 -12.99
C ILE A 11 -1.91 -5.17 -14.00
N LYS A 12 -2.87 -5.99 -13.55
CA LYS A 12 -3.52 -7.03 -14.36
C LYS A 12 -5.03 -6.81 -14.48
N GLN A 13 -5.55 -6.91 -15.71
CA GLN A 13 -6.99 -6.81 -15.97
C GLN A 13 -7.79 -7.81 -15.13
N GLU A 14 -7.33 -9.06 -15.01
CA GLU A 14 -7.98 -10.10 -14.20
C GLU A 14 -8.20 -9.66 -12.74
N LEU A 15 -7.20 -8.98 -12.16
CA LEU A 15 -7.30 -8.51 -10.78
C LEU A 15 -8.21 -7.29 -10.66
N VAL A 16 -8.26 -6.45 -11.68
CA VAL A 16 -9.23 -5.35 -11.77
C VAL A 16 -10.64 -5.91 -11.84
N ASP A 17 -10.89 -6.89 -12.70
CA ASP A 17 -12.21 -7.52 -12.86
C ASP A 17 -12.68 -8.20 -11.58
N LYS A 18 -11.77 -8.92 -10.90
CA LYS A 18 -12.02 -9.52 -9.59
C LYS A 18 -12.35 -8.48 -8.53
N GLY A 19 -11.62 -7.36 -8.52
CA GLY A 19 -11.87 -6.25 -7.61
C GLY A 19 -13.25 -5.63 -7.82
N LEU A 20 -13.61 -5.35 -9.07
CA LEU A 20 -14.94 -4.82 -9.44
C LEU A 20 -16.06 -5.76 -9.00
N ALA A 21 -15.91 -7.06 -9.21
CA ALA A 21 -16.87 -8.06 -8.76
C ALA A 21 -17.05 -8.04 -7.23
N ALA A 22 -15.96 -7.98 -6.48
CA ALA A 22 -15.98 -7.92 -5.02
C ALA A 22 -16.65 -6.63 -4.49
N TYR A 23 -16.37 -5.48 -5.10
CA TYR A 23 -17.05 -4.22 -4.75
C TYR A 23 -18.54 -4.28 -5.04
N LYS A 24 -18.93 -4.82 -6.20
CA LYS A 24 -20.34 -5.01 -6.59
C LYS A 24 -21.08 -5.93 -5.61
N GLU A 25 -20.47 -7.04 -5.20
CA GLU A 25 -21.02 -7.95 -4.19
C GLU A 25 -21.22 -7.24 -2.84
N ALA A 26 -20.30 -6.34 -2.47
CA ALA A 26 -20.40 -5.51 -1.28
C ALA A 26 -21.41 -4.34 -1.41
N GLY A 27 -22.10 -4.19 -2.55
CA GLY A 27 -23.02 -3.09 -2.83
C GLY A 27 -22.33 -1.73 -3.00
N ILE A 28 -21.05 -1.73 -3.41
CA ILE A 28 -20.24 -0.52 -3.62
C ILE A 28 -20.01 -0.36 -5.12
N ASP A 29 -20.36 0.81 -5.66
CA ASP A 29 -19.97 1.20 -7.01
C ASP A 29 -18.51 1.65 -7.01
N ALA A 30 -17.71 1.08 -7.92
CA ALA A 30 -16.28 1.35 -7.99
C ALA A 30 -15.78 1.36 -9.44
N HIS A 31 -14.76 2.15 -9.70
CA HIS A 31 -14.10 2.26 -10.99
C HIS A 31 -12.72 1.58 -10.92
N GLY A 32 -12.46 0.66 -11.85
CA GLY A 32 -11.21 -0.10 -11.91
C GLY A 32 -10.39 0.24 -13.14
N TYR A 33 -9.08 0.42 -12.99
CA TYR A 33 -8.16 0.75 -14.08
C TYR A 33 -6.96 -0.20 -14.08
N VAL A 34 -6.47 -0.57 -15.26
CA VAL A 34 -5.20 -1.29 -15.38
C VAL A 34 -4.07 -0.27 -15.45
N CYS A 35 -3.16 -0.31 -14.47
CA CYS A 35 -2.04 0.60 -14.41
C CYS A 35 -0.86 -0.05 -13.67
N ASP A 36 0.30 -0.06 -14.29
CA ASP A 36 1.57 -0.30 -13.61
C ASP A 36 2.00 1.01 -12.95
N VAL A 37 1.97 1.05 -11.62
CA VAL A 37 2.30 2.24 -10.83
C VAL A 37 3.79 2.60 -10.86
N THR A 38 4.63 1.73 -11.40
CA THR A 38 6.06 2.01 -11.61
C THR A 38 6.35 2.70 -12.95
N ASP A 39 5.38 2.72 -13.86
CA ASP A 39 5.45 3.42 -15.15
C ASP A 39 4.83 4.83 -15.03
N GLU A 40 5.68 5.85 -14.96
CA GLU A 40 5.25 7.25 -14.80
C GLU A 40 4.31 7.72 -15.93
N ALA A 41 4.54 7.30 -17.18
CA ALA A 41 3.70 7.70 -18.30
C ALA A 41 2.30 7.09 -18.17
N LYS A 42 2.21 5.81 -17.80
CA LYS A 42 0.95 5.12 -17.55
C LYS A 42 0.19 5.69 -16.35
N VAL A 43 0.90 6.06 -15.30
CA VAL A 43 0.30 6.73 -14.12
C VAL A 43 -0.33 8.05 -14.53
N ASN A 44 0.39 8.91 -15.28
CA ASN A 44 -0.13 10.19 -15.74
C ASN A 44 -1.38 10.00 -16.63
N GLU A 45 -1.33 9.10 -17.62
CA GLU A 45 -2.46 8.75 -18.47
C GLU A 45 -3.68 8.29 -17.65
N THR A 46 -3.43 7.44 -16.63
CA THR A 46 -4.51 6.91 -15.78
C THR A 46 -5.12 8.00 -14.89
N VAL A 47 -4.31 8.88 -14.31
CA VAL A 47 -4.79 10.00 -13.49
C VAL A 47 -5.62 10.98 -14.32
N GLU A 48 -5.18 11.30 -15.53
CA GLU A 48 -5.96 12.14 -16.46
C GLU A 48 -7.31 11.48 -16.82
N LYS A 49 -7.30 10.19 -17.12
CA LYS A 49 -8.50 9.43 -17.43
C LYS A 49 -9.47 9.40 -16.25
N ILE A 50 -9.01 9.11 -15.03
CA ILE A 50 -9.81 9.14 -13.81
C ILE A 50 -10.42 10.54 -13.60
N THR A 51 -9.62 11.58 -13.73
CA THR A 51 -10.09 12.96 -13.54
C THR A 51 -11.19 13.33 -14.53
N LYS A 52 -11.10 12.87 -15.77
CA LYS A 52 -12.08 13.12 -16.82
C LYS A 52 -13.37 12.30 -16.66
N GLU A 53 -13.25 11.03 -16.28
CA GLU A 53 -14.36 10.08 -16.26
C GLU A 53 -15.13 10.08 -14.93
N VAL A 54 -14.42 10.30 -13.83
CA VAL A 54 -14.97 10.18 -12.45
C VAL A 54 -14.93 11.53 -11.74
N GLY A 55 -13.81 12.25 -11.83
CA GLY A 55 -13.64 13.53 -11.16
C GLY A 55 -12.26 13.67 -10.52
N PRO A 56 -12.01 14.82 -9.87
CA PRO A 56 -10.73 15.07 -9.23
C PRO A 56 -10.47 14.11 -8.06
N ILE A 57 -9.22 13.72 -7.88
CA ILE A 57 -8.81 12.80 -6.82
C ILE A 57 -8.62 13.60 -5.53
N ASP A 58 -9.47 13.36 -4.53
CA ASP A 58 -9.39 14.01 -3.22
C ASP A 58 -8.52 13.23 -2.24
N ILE A 59 -8.52 11.90 -2.36
CA ILE A 59 -7.81 11.00 -1.46
C ILE A 59 -7.01 10.01 -2.30
N LEU A 60 -5.70 9.98 -2.08
CA LEU A 60 -4.80 8.97 -2.64
C LEU A 60 -4.39 7.98 -1.55
N VAL A 61 -4.52 6.68 -1.83
CA VAL A 61 -3.98 5.61 -0.97
C VAL A 61 -2.90 4.86 -1.75
N ASN A 62 -1.64 5.06 -1.41
CA ASN A 62 -0.51 4.30 -1.93
C ASN A 62 -0.42 2.97 -1.17
N ASN A 63 -1.09 1.95 -1.69
CA ASN A 63 -1.19 0.62 -1.08
C ASN A 63 -0.38 -0.45 -1.83
N ALA A 64 -0.08 -0.26 -3.11
CA ALA A 64 0.73 -1.21 -3.88
C ALA A 64 2.05 -1.52 -3.16
N GLY A 65 2.41 -2.79 -3.11
CA GLY A 65 3.64 -3.20 -2.44
C GLY A 65 3.91 -4.68 -2.61
N ILE A 66 5.19 -5.02 -2.60
CA ILE A 66 5.69 -6.40 -2.68
C ILE A 66 6.73 -6.66 -1.60
N ILE A 67 6.86 -7.90 -1.20
CA ILE A 67 7.91 -8.32 -0.27
C ILE A 67 8.65 -9.52 -0.83
N LYS A 68 9.96 -9.45 -0.82
CA LYS A 68 10.85 -10.60 -1.10
C LYS A 68 11.61 -10.96 0.16
N ARG A 69 11.43 -12.20 0.59
CA ARG A 69 12.07 -12.74 1.82
C ARG A 69 13.30 -13.53 1.40
N ILE A 70 14.42 -12.84 1.28
CA ILE A 70 15.69 -13.37 0.81
C ILE A 70 16.80 -12.84 1.74
N PRO A 71 17.71 -13.70 2.26
CA PRO A 71 18.88 -13.25 3.00
C PRO A 71 19.66 -12.22 2.18
N MET A 72 20.19 -11.19 2.84
CA MET A 72 20.84 -10.07 2.15
C MET A 72 21.98 -10.52 1.21
N CYS A 73 22.77 -11.51 1.63
CA CYS A 73 23.88 -12.04 0.82
C CYS A 73 23.43 -12.81 -0.43
N ASP A 74 22.19 -13.31 -0.44
CA ASP A 74 21.62 -14.10 -1.53
C ASP A 74 20.71 -13.26 -2.45
N MET A 75 20.36 -12.04 -2.00
CA MET A 75 19.49 -11.14 -2.77
C MET A 75 20.26 -10.48 -3.90
N THR A 76 19.77 -10.63 -5.13
CA THR A 76 20.35 -9.91 -6.27
C THR A 76 20.02 -8.43 -6.24
N ALA A 77 20.86 -7.59 -6.86
CA ALA A 77 20.58 -6.17 -6.99
C ALA A 77 19.26 -5.90 -7.74
N GLU A 78 18.90 -6.75 -8.70
CA GLU A 78 17.66 -6.66 -9.45
C GLU A 78 16.43 -6.92 -8.55
N GLN A 79 16.51 -7.95 -7.72
CA GLN A 79 15.46 -8.25 -6.75
C GLN A 79 15.28 -7.12 -5.73
N PHE A 80 16.37 -6.48 -5.31
CA PHE A 80 16.35 -5.31 -4.44
C PHE A 80 15.65 -4.13 -5.13
N ARG A 81 16.10 -3.77 -6.36
CA ARG A 81 15.51 -2.67 -7.15
C ARG A 81 14.02 -2.86 -7.35
N GLN A 82 13.59 -4.05 -7.70
CA GLN A 82 12.17 -4.35 -7.93
C GLN A 82 11.28 -4.02 -6.70
N VAL A 83 11.77 -4.29 -5.48
CA VAL A 83 11.05 -3.91 -4.26
C VAL A 83 11.08 -2.39 -4.06
N ILE A 84 12.21 -1.73 -4.29
CA ILE A 84 12.32 -0.28 -4.20
C ILE A 84 11.38 0.40 -5.20
N ASP A 85 11.30 -0.10 -6.43
CA ASP A 85 10.47 0.48 -7.48
C ASP A 85 8.99 0.44 -7.11
N VAL A 86 8.50 -0.68 -6.60
CA VAL A 86 7.07 -0.82 -6.24
C VAL A 86 6.74 -0.14 -4.90
N ASP A 87 7.59 -0.29 -3.88
CA ASP A 87 7.24 0.10 -2.51
C ASP A 87 7.69 1.53 -2.14
N LEU A 88 8.51 2.18 -2.98
CA LEU A 88 9.01 3.54 -2.74
C LEU A 88 8.87 4.45 -3.96
N ASN A 89 9.40 4.04 -5.13
CA ASN A 89 9.37 4.88 -6.33
C ASN A 89 7.93 5.06 -6.85
N ALA A 90 7.11 4.00 -6.87
CA ALA A 90 5.72 4.09 -7.30
C ALA A 90 4.87 5.05 -6.42
N PRO A 91 4.90 5.01 -5.07
CA PRO A 91 4.28 6.02 -4.23
C PRO A 91 4.71 7.46 -4.56
N PHE A 92 5.98 7.68 -4.88
CA PHE A 92 6.46 8.98 -5.34
C PHE A 92 5.83 9.37 -6.69
N ILE A 93 5.86 8.48 -7.68
CA ILE A 93 5.31 8.72 -9.03
C ILE A 93 3.82 9.06 -8.95
N VAL A 94 3.03 8.24 -8.25
CA VAL A 94 1.58 8.45 -8.14
C VAL A 94 1.26 9.73 -7.36
N SER A 95 1.97 10.01 -6.27
CA SER A 95 1.79 11.25 -5.50
C SER A 95 2.12 12.47 -6.36
N LYS A 96 3.22 12.43 -7.12
CA LYS A 96 3.61 13.50 -8.05
C LYS A 96 2.53 13.78 -9.10
N ALA A 97 1.83 12.75 -9.59
CA ALA A 97 0.78 12.90 -10.59
C ALA A 97 -0.50 13.57 -10.04
N VAL A 98 -0.85 13.35 -8.77
CA VAL A 98 -2.10 13.88 -8.20
C VAL A 98 -1.93 15.22 -7.48
N ILE A 99 -0.76 15.51 -6.92
CA ILE A 99 -0.49 16.71 -6.12
C ILE A 99 -0.81 18.03 -6.87
N PRO A 100 -0.49 18.22 -8.16
CA PRO A 100 -0.81 19.48 -8.85
C PRO A 100 -2.29 19.87 -8.77
N SER A 101 -3.20 18.94 -9.03
CA SER A 101 -4.65 19.17 -8.91
C SER A 101 -5.08 19.44 -7.45
N MET A 102 -4.46 18.78 -6.49
CA MET A 102 -4.71 19.04 -5.06
C MET A 102 -4.25 20.44 -4.65
N ILE A 103 -3.12 20.93 -5.18
CA ILE A 103 -2.63 22.31 -4.96
C ILE A 103 -3.63 23.34 -5.49
N GLU A 104 -4.10 23.19 -6.73
CA GLU A 104 -5.06 24.09 -7.36
C GLU A 104 -6.36 24.19 -6.55
N ARG A 105 -6.85 23.07 -6.05
CA ARG A 105 -8.08 22.99 -5.25
C ARG A 105 -7.88 23.30 -3.77
N LYS A 106 -6.63 23.46 -3.31
CA LYS A 106 -6.26 23.63 -1.88
C LYS A 106 -6.88 22.57 -0.99
N HIS A 107 -6.90 21.34 -1.48
CA HIS A 107 -7.50 20.20 -0.79
C HIS A 107 -6.89 18.89 -1.30
N GLY A 108 -6.47 18.02 -0.38
CA GLY A 108 -5.99 16.69 -0.71
C GLY A 108 -5.57 15.89 0.53
N LYS A 109 -5.74 14.57 0.42
CA LYS A 109 -5.27 13.62 1.44
C LYS A 109 -4.45 12.53 0.76
N ILE A 110 -3.28 12.24 1.32
CA ILE A 110 -2.42 11.17 0.85
C ILE A 110 -2.17 10.22 2.03
N ILE A 111 -2.44 8.95 1.82
CA ILE A 111 -2.20 7.88 2.79
C ILE A 111 -1.19 6.92 2.19
N ASN A 112 -0.04 6.80 2.82
CA ASN A 112 0.99 5.84 2.44
C ASN A 112 0.93 4.61 3.35
N ILE A 113 0.78 3.42 2.78
CA ILE A 113 0.85 2.18 3.56
C ILE A 113 2.32 1.84 3.80
N CYS A 114 2.79 2.33 4.93
CA CYS A 114 4.10 2.05 5.51
C CYS A 114 4.15 0.63 6.11
N SER A 115 4.96 0.41 7.11
CA SER A 115 5.06 -0.85 7.85
C SER A 115 5.73 -0.61 9.20
N MET A 116 5.59 -1.53 10.12
CA MET A 116 6.50 -1.58 11.28
C MET A 116 7.97 -1.71 10.85
N MET A 117 8.23 -2.25 9.65
CA MET A 117 9.57 -2.28 9.05
C MET A 117 10.07 -0.90 8.60
N SER A 118 9.27 0.15 8.69
CA SER A 118 9.74 1.53 8.55
C SER A 118 10.55 2.03 9.76
N GLU A 119 10.46 1.32 10.87
CA GLU A 119 11.14 1.61 12.15
C GLU A 119 12.07 0.47 12.57
N LEU A 120 11.72 -0.77 12.23
CA LEU A 120 12.39 -1.96 12.73
C LEU A 120 13.12 -2.69 11.61
N GLY A 121 14.23 -3.34 11.96
CA GLY A 121 14.91 -4.30 11.08
C GLY A 121 14.46 -5.73 11.37
N ARG A 122 14.48 -6.57 10.34
CA ARG A 122 14.28 -8.00 10.46
C ARG A 122 15.06 -8.75 9.38
N GLU A 123 15.42 -9.98 9.67
CA GLU A 123 16.07 -10.88 8.72
C GLU A 123 15.26 -11.03 7.42
N THR A 124 15.96 -11.22 6.32
CA THR A 124 15.43 -11.53 4.98
C THR A 124 14.58 -10.47 4.29
N VAL A 125 14.37 -9.30 4.89
CA VAL A 125 13.50 -8.24 4.33
C VAL A 125 14.23 -6.92 4.10
N SER A 126 15.54 -6.95 3.80
CA SER A 126 16.37 -5.76 3.66
C SER A 126 15.82 -4.74 2.64
N ALA A 127 15.43 -5.19 1.44
CA ALA A 127 14.85 -4.31 0.42
C ALA A 127 13.51 -3.70 0.88
N TYR A 128 12.65 -4.51 1.47
CA TYR A 128 11.36 -4.06 1.98
C TYR A 128 11.50 -3.05 3.11
N ALA A 129 12.38 -3.30 4.08
CA ALA A 129 12.64 -2.38 5.18
C ALA A 129 13.23 -1.05 4.67
N ALA A 130 14.17 -1.10 3.72
CA ALA A 130 14.72 0.09 3.08
C ALA A 130 13.63 0.91 2.37
N ALA A 131 12.78 0.25 1.56
CA ALA A 131 11.68 0.90 0.86
C ALA A 131 10.67 1.54 1.84
N LYS A 132 10.21 0.80 2.85
CA LYS A 132 9.22 1.30 3.82
C LYS A 132 9.81 2.37 4.76
N GLY A 133 11.11 2.31 5.07
CA GLY A 133 11.82 3.40 5.74
C GLY A 133 11.87 4.67 4.88
N GLY A 134 12.20 4.52 3.59
CA GLY A 134 12.14 5.61 2.61
C GLY A 134 10.73 6.18 2.45
N LEU A 135 9.70 5.33 2.36
CA LEU A 135 8.31 5.76 2.25
C LEU A 135 7.84 6.57 3.47
N LYS A 136 8.25 6.20 4.67
CA LYS A 136 8.02 6.99 5.88
C LYS A 136 8.61 8.40 5.75
N MET A 137 9.85 8.53 5.26
CA MET A 137 10.47 9.83 5.06
C MET A 137 9.84 10.62 3.92
N LEU A 138 9.47 9.96 2.82
CA LEU A 138 8.72 10.58 1.72
C LEU A 138 7.39 11.15 2.23
N THR A 139 6.67 10.41 3.07
CA THR A 139 5.42 10.87 3.71
C THR A 139 5.61 12.19 4.46
N ARG A 140 6.65 12.27 5.27
CA ARG A 140 6.99 13.49 6.04
C ARG A 140 7.37 14.65 5.12
N ASN A 141 8.12 14.35 4.05
CA ASN A 141 8.56 15.37 3.10
C ASN A 141 7.37 15.95 2.32
N ILE A 142 6.46 15.11 1.82
CA ILE A 142 5.22 15.56 1.16
C ILE A 142 4.41 16.45 2.11
N CYS A 143 4.26 16.07 3.37
CA CYS A 143 3.56 16.88 4.37
C CYS A 143 4.23 18.25 4.57
N SER A 144 5.56 18.29 4.69
CA SER A 144 6.32 19.54 4.89
C SER A 144 6.25 20.47 3.69
N GLU A 145 6.27 19.92 2.48
CA GLU A 145 6.33 20.69 1.24
C GLU A 145 4.95 21.22 0.82
N TYR A 146 3.91 20.40 0.98
CA TYR A 146 2.57 20.70 0.46
C TYR A 146 1.51 21.00 1.53
N GLY A 147 1.83 20.93 2.82
CA GLY A 147 0.91 21.24 3.92
C GLY A 147 0.31 22.65 3.83
N LYS A 148 1.06 23.63 3.33
CA LYS A 148 0.59 25.01 3.10
C LYS A 148 -0.56 25.12 2.08
N TYR A 149 -0.77 24.09 1.26
CA TYR A 149 -1.88 24.00 0.32
C TYR A 149 -3.06 23.18 0.85
N ASN A 150 -3.12 22.96 2.16
CA ASN A 150 -4.13 22.12 2.81
C ASN A 150 -4.11 20.63 2.30
N ILE A 151 -2.91 20.14 2.01
CA ILE A 151 -2.68 18.75 1.63
C ILE A 151 -2.07 18.05 2.86
N GLN A 152 -2.74 17.01 3.37
CA GLN A 152 -2.23 16.18 4.45
C GLN A 152 -1.70 14.87 3.89
N CYS A 153 -0.50 14.50 4.31
CA CYS A 153 0.11 13.21 3.95
C CYS A 153 0.44 12.45 5.23
N ASN A 154 -0.15 11.27 5.38
CA ASN A 154 0.03 10.43 6.56
C ASN A 154 0.46 9.01 6.17
N GLY A 155 1.20 8.37 7.06
CA GLY A 155 1.62 6.98 6.92
C GLY A 155 0.91 6.08 7.93
N ILE A 156 0.33 4.99 7.44
CA ILE A 156 -0.17 3.93 8.30
C ILE A 156 0.91 2.85 8.35
N GLY A 157 1.38 2.50 9.54
CA GLY A 157 2.41 1.48 9.76
C GLY A 157 1.83 0.18 10.34
N PRO A 158 1.20 -0.68 9.54
CA PRO A 158 0.61 -1.91 10.05
C PRO A 158 1.66 -2.86 10.62
N GLY A 159 1.26 -3.61 11.62
CA GLY A 159 1.96 -4.81 12.06
C GLY A 159 1.63 -6.00 11.16
N TYR A 160 1.40 -7.16 11.77
CA TYR A 160 1.06 -8.38 11.03
C TYR A 160 -0.45 -8.49 10.80
N ILE A 161 -0.84 -8.50 9.51
CA ILE A 161 -2.23 -8.52 9.07
C ILE A 161 -2.57 -9.87 8.46
N GLU A 162 -3.79 -10.33 8.70
CA GLU A 162 -4.38 -11.50 8.05
C GLU A 162 -4.72 -11.18 6.60
N THR A 163 -3.87 -11.59 5.68
CA THR A 163 -4.05 -11.43 4.24
C THR A 163 -3.85 -12.76 3.52
N PRO A 164 -4.26 -12.90 2.27
CA PRO A 164 -3.90 -14.08 1.46
C PRO A 164 -2.39 -14.33 1.40
N GLN A 165 -1.58 -13.27 1.37
CA GLN A 165 -0.12 -13.37 1.35
C GLN A 165 0.46 -13.94 2.66
N THR A 166 -0.21 -13.74 3.79
CA THR A 166 0.21 -14.24 5.10
C THR A 166 -0.48 -15.53 5.51
N ALA A 167 -1.46 -16.00 4.73
CA ALA A 167 -2.22 -17.21 5.04
C ALA A 167 -1.32 -18.45 5.27
N PRO A 168 -0.30 -18.74 4.42
CA PRO A 168 0.57 -19.91 4.65
C PRO A 168 1.33 -19.87 5.99
N LEU A 169 1.56 -18.67 6.54
CA LEU A 169 2.25 -18.49 7.82
C LEU A 169 1.35 -18.70 9.04
N ARG A 170 0.05 -18.89 8.82
CA ARG A 170 -0.99 -19.08 9.84
C ARG A 170 -1.68 -20.45 9.74
N GLU A 171 -1.33 -21.24 8.73
CA GLU A 171 -1.87 -22.59 8.57
C GLU A 171 -1.47 -23.49 9.73
N ARG A 172 -2.40 -24.38 10.15
CA ARG A 172 -2.11 -25.39 11.14
C ARG A 172 -1.15 -26.43 10.58
N GLN A 173 -0.22 -26.89 11.41
CA GLN A 173 0.66 -28.00 11.07
C GLN A 173 -0.15 -29.31 11.00
N PRO A 174 0.37 -30.37 10.37
CA PRO A 174 -0.33 -31.69 10.27
C PRO A 174 -0.69 -32.27 11.63
N ASP A 175 0.04 -31.96 12.67
CA ASP A 175 -0.23 -32.39 14.06
C ASP A 175 -1.26 -31.52 14.80
N GLY A 176 -1.86 -30.55 14.09
CA GLY A 176 -2.84 -29.62 14.65
C GLY A 176 -2.23 -28.42 15.41
N SER A 177 -0.91 -28.37 15.58
CA SER A 177 -0.22 -27.24 16.22
C SER A 177 -0.27 -25.97 15.35
N ARG A 178 -0.02 -24.83 15.99
CA ARG A 178 0.11 -23.56 15.27
C ARG A 178 1.44 -23.53 14.52
N HIS A 179 1.45 -22.89 13.33
CA HIS A 179 2.68 -22.64 12.60
C HIS A 179 3.70 -21.89 13.49
N PRO A 180 4.99 -22.28 13.52
CA PRO A 180 6.00 -21.65 14.39
C PRO A 180 6.07 -20.12 14.24
N PHE A 181 5.92 -19.63 13.01
CA PHE A 181 5.90 -18.19 12.75
C PHE A 181 4.65 -17.51 13.34
N ASP A 182 3.47 -18.15 13.30
CA ASP A 182 2.25 -17.66 13.95
C ASP A 182 2.44 -17.54 15.47
N GLN A 183 3.02 -18.57 16.10
CA GLN A 183 3.35 -18.55 17.52
C GLN A 183 4.31 -17.39 17.85
N PHE A 184 5.38 -17.24 17.06
CA PHE A 184 6.36 -16.17 17.23
C PHE A 184 5.71 -14.79 17.13
N ILE A 185 4.88 -14.55 16.09
CA ILE A 185 4.21 -13.26 15.89
C ILE A 185 3.24 -12.95 17.03
N CYS A 186 2.40 -13.90 17.41
CA CYS A 186 1.47 -13.69 18.51
C CYS A 186 2.22 -13.40 19.84
N ALA A 187 3.30 -14.11 20.13
CA ALA A 187 4.11 -13.88 21.34
C ALA A 187 4.80 -12.52 21.36
N LYS A 188 5.15 -11.95 20.21
CA LYS A 188 5.80 -10.64 20.08
C LYS A 188 4.82 -9.48 19.96
N THR A 189 3.57 -9.75 19.63
CA THR A 189 2.54 -8.71 19.48
C THR A 189 1.81 -8.53 20.82
N PRO A 190 1.76 -7.33 21.40
CA PRO A 190 1.10 -7.11 22.69
C PRO A 190 -0.38 -7.58 22.72
N ALA A 191 -1.09 -7.47 21.59
CA ALA A 191 -2.47 -7.96 21.46
C ALA A 191 -2.56 -9.50 21.31
N ASN A 192 -1.43 -10.22 21.23
CA ASN A 192 -1.31 -11.66 21.08
C ASN A 192 -2.12 -12.24 19.90
N ARG A 193 -2.24 -11.49 18.83
CA ARG A 193 -2.99 -11.86 17.63
C ARG A 193 -2.52 -11.13 16.39
N TRP A 194 -2.93 -11.60 15.24
CA TRP A 194 -2.86 -10.85 13.97
C TRP A 194 -3.95 -9.78 13.92
N LEU A 195 -3.69 -8.73 13.14
CA LEU A 195 -4.66 -7.69 12.83
C LEU A 195 -5.55 -8.15 11.68
N LYS A 196 -6.84 -7.86 11.75
CA LYS A 196 -7.75 -8.05 10.62
C LYS A 196 -7.69 -6.85 9.67
N PRO A 197 -7.81 -7.03 8.34
CA PRO A 197 -7.77 -5.91 7.39
C PRO A 197 -8.76 -4.79 7.71
N GLU A 198 -9.96 -5.14 8.19
CA GLU A 198 -11.03 -4.20 8.52
C GLU A 198 -10.66 -3.23 9.66
N GLU A 199 -9.72 -3.63 10.51
CA GLU A 199 -9.24 -2.79 11.62
C GLU A 199 -8.39 -1.61 11.15
N LEU A 200 -7.94 -1.61 9.88
CA LEU A 200 -7.27 -0.45 9.28
C LEU A 200 -8.24 0.65 8.84
N ALA A 201 -9.53 0.37 8.76
CA ALA A 201 -10.53 1.36 8.33
C ALA A 201 -10.66 2.54 9.30
N GLY A 202 -10.39 2.34 10.59
CA GLY A 202 -10.43 3.42 11.57
C GLY A 202 -9.27 4.42 11.43
N PRO A 203 -8.01 3.95 11.33
CA PRO A 203 -6.85 4.82 11.10
C PRO A 203 -6.81 5.49 9.72
N ALA A 204 -7.41 4.89 8.69
CA ALA A 204 -7.47 5.44 7.34
C ALA A 204 -8.56 6.51 7.21
#